data_46a6676d44686ed668b27015042804fc
#
_entry.id   46a6676d44686ed668b27015042804fc
#
_cell.length_a   1.000
_cell.length_b   1.000
_cell.length_c   1.000
_cell.angle_alpha   90.00
_cell.angle_beta   90.00
_cell.angle_gamma   90.00
#
_symmetry.space_group_name_H-M   'P 1'
#
loop_
_entity.id
_entity.type
_entity.pdbx_description
1 polymer ?
#
loop_
_entity_poly.entity_id
_entity_poly.type
_entity_poly.pdbx_seq_one_letter_code
_entity_poly.pdbx_strand_id
1 'polypeptide(L)'
;RGKVSRSTLADANEVRDWRIYSDFAQILIHEARHLYAEDDFGLELNDTVYALDSSTIDLCLSLFPWARFRKTKAAVKLHTLLDLRGDIPTFIWITDGKVHDVNVLDYLVPEPGAIYVMDRAYLDFQRLYQMHQDLAIFVTRSKTNTGLRRLYSHKVDKATGVRYDQTVVPTGFYTKKDYPDKLRRIKYFDAEKGRAFIFLTNQFTLPALTISELYRCRWRV
;
A
#
# COMPACT_ATOMS: atom_id res chain seq x y z
N ARG A 1 23.02 -29.07 -23.36
CA ARG A 1 22.37 -27.73 -23.25
C ARG A 1 23.43 -26.69 -23.55
N GLY A 2 23.28 -25.91 -24.64
CA GLY A 2 24.23 -24.87 -25.05
C GLY A 2 24.23 -23.69 -24.07
N LYS A 3 25.37 -23.06 -23.85
CA LYS A 3 25.47 -21.82 -23.10
C LYS A 3 24.93 -20.66 -23.97
N VAL A 4 23.93 -19.94 -23.48
CA VAL A 4 23.43 -18.73 -24.11
C VAL A 4 24.36 -17.57 -23.73
N SER A 5 24.83 -16.78 -24.70
CA SER A 5 25.67 -15.63 -24.43
C SER A 5 24.89 -14.45 -23.83
N ARG A 6 25.59 -13.55 -23.11
CA ARG A 6 24.93 -12.35 -22.54
C ARG A 6 24.36 -11.44 -23.65
N SER A 7 25.05 -11.32 -24.79
CA SER A 7 24.57 -10.55 -25.94
C SER A 7 23.29 -11.14 -26.51
N THR A 8 23.24 -12.46 -26.73
CA THR A 8 22.01 -13.14 -27.20
C THR A 8 20.80 -12.91 -26.29
N LEU A 9 21.03 -12.87 -24.97
CA LEU A 9 19.94 -12.55 -24.02
C LEU A 9 19.53 -11.07 -24.08
N ALA A 10 20.50 -10.17 -24.21
CA ALA A 10 20.23 -8.74 -24.34
C ALA A 10 19.41 -8.45 -25.62
N ASP A 11 19.88 -8.97 -26.76
CA ASP A 11 19.19 -8.82 -28.06
C ASP A 11 17.77 -9.41 -28.03
N ALA A 12 17.62 -10.57 -27.39
CA ALA A 12 16.33 -11.20 -27.22
C ALA A 12 15.37 -10.35 -26.36
N ASN A 13 15.86 -9.72 -25.28
CA ASN A 13 15.04 -8.83 -24.44
C ASN A 13 14.70 -7.52 -25.13
N GLU A 14 15.55 -7.01 -26.03
CA GLU A 14 15.30 -5.80 -26.78
C GLU A 14 14.21 -5.99 -27.85
N VAL A 15 14.18 -7.15 -28.50
CA VAL A 15 13.29 -7.44 -29.63
C VAL A 15 11.96 -8.08 -29.20
N ARG A 16 11.94 -8.81 -28.11
CA ARG A 16 10.72 -9.49 -27.66
C ARG A 16 9.73 -8.53 -27.03
N ASP A 17 8.45 -8.80 -27.28
CA ASP A 17 7.35 -8.08 -26.62
C ASP A 17 7.39 -8.31 -25.10
N TRP A 18 7.40 -7.22 -24.33
CA TRP A 18 7.41 -7.26 -22.88
C TRP A 18 6.19 -7.99 -22.28
N ARG A 19 5.08 -8.08 -23.01
CA ARG A 19 3.87 -8.79 -22.58
C ARG A 19 4.11 -10.26 -22.32
N ILE A 20 5.06 -10.88 -23.02
CA ILE A 20 5.47 -12.28 -22.75
C ILE A 20 5.91 -12.45 -21.29
N TYR A 21 6.65 -11.50 -20.77
CA TYR A 21 7.12 -11.54 -19.37
C TYR A 21 5.99 -11.21 -18.40
N SER A 22 5.12 -10.27 -18.77
CA SER A 22 3.93 -9.90 -17.98
C SER A 22 2.99 -11.09 -17.84
N ASP A 23 2.63 -11.74 -18.94
CA ASP A 23 1.72 -12.90 -18.94
C ASP A 23 2.31 -14.08 -18.15
N PHE A 24 3.61 -14.33 -18.33
CA PHE A 24 4.29 -15.36 -17.55
C PHE A 24 4.32 -15.03 -16.04
N ALA A 25 4.56 -13.77 -15.69
CA ALA A 25 4.51 -13.33 -14.30
C ALA A 25 3.10 -13.54 -13.68
N GLN A 26 2.02 -13.26 -14.43
CA GLN A 26 0.65 -13.51 -13.97
C GLN A 26 0.38 -14.98 -13.69
N ILE A 27 0.88 -15.88 -14.55
CA ILE A 27 0.77 -17.33 -14.30
C ILE A 27 1.51 -17.71 -13.02
N LEU A 28 2.74 -17.24 -12.84
CA LEU A 28 3.53 -17.53 -11.63
C LEU A 28 2.88 -16.97 -10.36
N ILE A 29 2.32 -15.77 -10.42
CA ILE A 29 1.58 -15.14 -9.32
C ILE A 29 0.38 -16.00 -8.94
N HIS A 30 -0.39 -16.44 -9.93
CA HIS A 30 -1.55 -17.31 -9.70
C HIS A 30 -1.17 -18.61 -8.99
N GLU A 31 -0.17 -19.32 -9.49
CA GLU A 31 0.34 -20.55 -8.88
C GLU A 31 0.90 -20.31 -7.48
N ALA A 32 1.66 -19.23 -7.30
CA ALA A 32 2.25 -18.89 -6.02
C ALA A 32 1.17 -18.59 -4.96
N ARG A 33 0.12 -17.86 -5.29
CA ARG A 33 -0.99 -17.57 -4.36
C ARG A 33 -1.63 -18.86 -3.81
N HIS A 34 -1.78 -19.88 -4.63
CA HIS A 34 -2.30 -21.17 -4.17
C HIS A 34 -1.33 -21.90 -3.25
N LEU A 35 -0.03 -21.86 -3.57
CA LEU A 35 1.01 -22.53 -2.77
C LEU A 35 1.20 -21.91 -1.39
N TYR A 36 1.06 -20.58 -1.28
CA TYR A 36 1.31 -19.82 -0.05
C TYR A 36 0.04 -19.34 0.65
N ALA A 37 -1.14 -19.86 0.27
CA ALA A 37 -2.43 -19.43 0.85
C ALA A 37 -2.53 -19.64 2.36
N GLU A 38 -1.84 -20.67 2.88
CA GLU A 38 -1.81 -21.02 4.31
C GLU A 38 -0.60 -20.43 5.07
N ASP A 39 0.27 -19.68 4.38
CA ASP A 39 1.46 -19.12 5.03
C ASP A 39 1.07 -18.07 6.08
N ASP A 40 1.76 -18.15 7.21
CA ASP A 40 1.64 -17.17 8.29
C ASP A 40 2.52 -15.94 8.00
N PHE A 41 1.90 -14.77 8.02
CA PHE A 41 2.63 -13.50 7.90
C PHE A 41 2.96 -12.85 9.27
N GLY A 42 2.79 -13.61 10.37
CA GLY A 42 3.17 -13.21 11.72
C GLY A 42 2.10 -12.42 12.49
N LEU A 43 0.85 -12.41 12.00
CA LEU A 43 -0.31 -11.90 12.71
C LEU A 43 -1.45 -12.91 12.61
N GLU A 44 -2.09 -13.20 13.74
CA GLU A 44 -3.27 -14.09 13.82
C GLU A 44 -4.51 -13.40 13.21
N LEU A 45 -4.57 -13.36 11.88
CA LEU A 45 -5.68 -12.78 11.12
C LEU A 45 -6.12 -13.74 10.03
N ASN A 46 -7.43 -13.93 9.91
CA ASN A 46 -8.02 -14.72 8.82
C ASN A 46 -8.21 -13.88 7.55
N ASP A 47 -8.25 -12.56 7.69
CA ASP A 47 -8.46 -11.64 6.58
C ASP A 47 -7.24 -11.62 5.65
N THR A 48 -7.48 -11.42 4.35
CA THR A 48 -6.40 -11.14 3.40
C THR A 48 -5.83 -9.76 3.67
N VAL A 49 -4.50 -9.65 3.76
CA VAL A 49 -3.81 -8.39 4.01
C VAL A 49 -2.89 -8.05 2.85
N TYR A 50 -3.12 -6.89 2.28
CA TYR A 50 -2.30 -6.34 1.20
C TYR A 50 -1.49 -5.14 1.69
N ALA A 51 -0.22 -5.08 1.26
CA ALA A 51 0.61 -3.88 1.39
C ALA A 51 0.72 -3.20 0.02
N LEU A 52 0.37 -1.90 -0.03
CA LEU A 52 0.51 -1.08 -1.24
C LEU A 52 1.64 -0.07 -1.05
N ASP A 53 2.63 -0.13 -1.94
CA ASP A 53 3.71 0.85 -1.97
C ASP A 53 4.16 1.15 -3.40
N SER A 54 4.98 2.17 -3.56
CA SER A 54 5.58 2.53 -4.84
C SER A 54 7.08 2.68 -4.72
N SER A 55 7.79 2.09 -5.68
CA SER A 55 9.24 2.25 -5.85
C SER A 55 9.54 3.11 -7.06
N THR A 56 10.42 4.09 -6.91
CA THR A 56 10.90 4.90 -8.03
C THR A 56 12.16 4.26 -8.58
N ILE A 57 12.14 3.97 -9.88
CA ILE A 57 13.28 3.40 -10.62
C ILE A 57 13.87 4.51 -11.47
N ASP A 58 15.09 4.92 -11.12
CA ASP A 58 15.85 5.92 -11.88
C ASP A 58 16.31 5.31 -13.22
N LEU A 59 16.10 6.04 -14.31
CA LEU A 59 16.46 5.67 -15.66
C LEU A 59 17.45 6.68 -16.26
N CYS A 60 18.27 6.22 -17.21
CA CYS A 60 19.13 7.11 -17.98
C CYS A 60 18.29 7.97 -18.94
N LEU A 61 18.29 9.28 -18.79
CA LEU A 61 17.47 10.20 -19.57
C LEU A 61 17.81 10.16 -21.08
N SER A 62 19.07 9.90 -21.45
CA SER A 62 19.48 9.79 -22.85
C SER A 62 18.93 8.55 -23.54
N LEU A 63 18.70 7.47 -22.80
CA LEU A 63 18.11 6.21 -23.31
C LEU A 63 16.58 6.19 -23.18
N PHE A 64 16.04 6.89 -22.18
CA PHE A 64 14.61 6.90 -21.88
C PHE A 64 14.03 8.34 -21.84
N PRO A 65 14.10 9.11 -22.93
CA PRO A 65 13.67 10.52 -22.96
C PRO A 65 12.16 10.68 -22.69
N TRP A 66 11.37 9.66 -22.96
CA TRP A 66 9.92 9.62 -22.71
C TRP A 66 9.57 9.57 -21.22
N ALA A 67 10.46 8.99 -20.38
CA ALA A 67 10.27 8.87 -18.94
C ALA A 67 10.82 10.07 -18.15
N ARG A 68 10.84 11.27 -18.73
CA ARG A 68 11.41 12.47 -18.11
C ARG A 68 10.73 12.80 -16.79
N PHE A 69 11.47 12.66 -15.69
CA PHE A 69 11.00 12.94 -14.32
C PHE A 69 11.40 14.33 -13.83
N ARG A 70 12.65 14.73 -14.06
CA ARG A 70 13.21 16.05 -13.73
C ARG A 70 14.02 16.55 -14.92
N LYS A 71 14.54 17.80 -14.84
CA LYS A 71 15.34 18.39 -15.92
C LYS A 71 16.48 17.48 -16.41
N THR A 72 17.10 16.75 -15.49
CA THR A 72 18.31 15.91 -15.76
C THR A 72 18.10 14.42 -15.48
N LYS A 73 16.87 13.97 -15.12
CA LYS A 73 16.59 12.60 -14.74
C LYS A 73 15.36 12.04 -15.44
N ALA A 74 15.44 10.78 -15.81
CA ALA A 74 14.28 9.96 -16.16
C ALA A 74 13.98 8.99 -15.01
N ALA A 75 12.73 8.67 -14.78
CA ALA A 75 12.31 7.68 -13.81
C ALA A 75 10.92 7.13 -14.15
N VAL A 76 10.70 5.89 -13.80
CA VAL A 76 9.37 5.27 -13.73
C VAL A 76 9.05 4.92 -12.29
N LYS A 77 7.77 4.82 -11.97
CA LYS A 77 7.29 4.30 -10.69
C LYS A 77 6.70 2.92 -10.89
N LEU A 78 7.10 2.01 -10.05
CA LEU A 78 6.52 0.69 -9.92
C LEU A 78 5.61 0.71 -8.70
N HIS A 79 4.29 0.64 -8.92
CA HIS A 79 3.31 0.49 -7.86
C HIS A 79 3.03 -1.00 -7.69
N THR A 80 3.20 -1.49 -6.47
CA THR A 80 3.05 -2.91 -6.16
C THR A 80 2.04 -3.09 -5.04
N LEU A 81 1.05 -3.94 -5.27
CA LEU A 81 0.20 -4.50 -4.23
C LEU A 81 0.74 -5.88 -3.89
N LEU A 82 1.23 -6.05 -2.68
CA LEU A 82 1.81 -7.29 -2.18
C LEU A 82 0.79 -7.99 -1.27
N ASP A 83 0.45 -9.24 -1.58
CA ASP A 83 -0.22 -10.12 -0.62
C ASP A 83 0.79 -10.52 0.44
N LEU A 84 0.51 -10.22 1.71
CA LEU A 84 1.45 -10.49 2.80
C LEU A 84 1.52 -11.98 3.16
N ARG A 85 0.60 -12.80 2.66
CA ARG A 85 0.74 -14.26 2.69
C ARG A 85 1.64 -14.68 1.54
N GLY A 86 2.83 -15.16 1.86
CA GLY A 86 3.85 -15.55 0.90
C GLY A 86 4.58 -14.39 0.20
N ASP A 87 4.31 -13.13 0.59
CA ASP A 87 4.93 -11.93 0.02
C ASP A 87 4.84 -11.88 -1.53
N ILE A 88 3.63 -12.14 -2.06
CA ILE A 88 3.39 -12.29 -3.51
C ILE A 88 2.80 -11.01 -4.08
N PRO A 89 3.40 -10.40 -5.12
CA PRO A 89 2.80 -9.26 -5.81
C PRO A 89 1.55 -9.69 -6.57
N THR A 90 0.40 -9.10 -6.25
CA THR A 90 -0.89 -9.41 -6.87
C THR A 90 -1.32 -8.39 -7.92
N PHE A 91 -0.79 -7.19 -7.81
CA PHE A 91 -1.01 -6.10 -8.76
C PHE A 91 0.30 -5.32 -8.92
N ILE A 92 0.66 -5.08 -10.18
CA ILE A 92 1.83 -4.28 -10.56
C ILE A 92 1.40 -3.28 -11.61
N TRP A 93 1.66 -2.00 -11.34
CA TRP A 93 1.38 -0.92 -12.29
C TRP A 93 2.60 -0.02 -12.44
N ILE A 94 3.01 0.19 -13.69
CA ILE A 94 4.17 1.01 -14.02
C ILE A 94 3.67 2.34 -14.58
N THR A 95 4.16 3.43 -14.02
CA THR A 95 3.79 4.79 -14.43
C THR A 95 5.02 5.65 -14.68
N ASP A 96 4.82 6.78 -15.34
CA ASP A 96 5.77 7.88 -15.35
C ASP A 96 6.07 8.32 -13.90
N GLY A 97 7.32 8.64 -13.60
CA GLY A 97 7.75 9.09 -12.28
C GLY A 97 7.01 10.31 -11.73
N LYS A 98 6.33 11.08 -12.57
CA LYS A 98 5.53 12.26 -12.18
C LYS A 98 4.15 11.92 -11.64
N VAL A 99 3.63 10.74 -11.92
CA VAL A 99 2.30 10.32 -11.47
C VAL A 99 2.30 10.24 -9.94
N HIS A 100 1.30 10.85 -9.30
CA HIS A 100 1.13 10.78 -7.86
C HIS A 100 0.72 9.36 -7.44
N ASP A 101 1.32 8.84 -6.37
CA ASP A 101 1.10 7.47 -5.90
C ASP A 101 -0.37 7.19 -5.62
N VAL A 102 -1.10 8.15 -5.09
CA VAL A 102 -2.54 8.03 -4.78
C VAL A 102 -3.40 7.69 -6.00
N ASN A 103 -2.96 8.03 -7.21
CA ASN A 103 -3.74 7.77 -8.42
C ASN A 103 -3.85 6.26 -8.75
N VAL A 104 -2.98 5.42 -8.19
CA VAL A 104 -3.09 3.96 -8.36
C VAL A 104 -4.40 3.42 -7.77
N LEU A 105 -4.95 4.09 -6.75
CA LEU A 105 -6.23 3.68 -6.14
C LEU A 105 -7.41 3.75 -7.12
N ASP A 106 -7.31 4.54 -8.19
CA ASP A 106 -8.35 4.62 -9.24
C ASP A 106 -8.36 3.37 -10.16
N TYR A 107 -7.29 2.58 -10.14
CA TYR A 107 -7.12 1.36 -10.96
C TYR A 107 -7.18 0.09 -10.13
N LEU A 108 -7.14 0.22 -8.80
CA LEU A 108 -7.27 -0.89 -7.90
C LEU A 108 -8.75 -1.26 -7.73
N VAL A 109 -9.06 -2.53 -7.91
CA VAL A 109 -10.37 -3.09 -7.56
C VAL A 109 -10.23 -3.74 -6.19
N PRO A 110 -10.73 -3.10 -5.11
CA PRO A 110 -10.57 -3.64 -3.77
C PRO A 110 -11.39 -4.92 -3.57
N GLU A 111 -10.79 -5.91 -2.91
CA GLU A 111 -11.50 -7.12 -2.48
C GLU A 111 -12.30 -6.83 -1.21
N PRO A 112 -13.63 -7.11 -1.16
CA PRO A 112 -14.43 -6.94 0.05
C PRO A 112 -13.86 -7.75 1.22
N GLY A 113 -13.74 -7.12 2.39
CA GLY A 113 -13.20 -7.73 3.60
C GLY A 113 -11.67 -7.72 3.69
N ALA A 114 -10.93 -7.51 2.59
CA ALA A 114 -9.47 -7.44 2.64
C ALA A 114 -8.98 -6.13 3.28
N ILE A 115 -7.80 -6.19 3.90
CA ILE A 115 -7.14 -5.08 4.59
C ILE A 115 -6.00 -4.55 3.71
N TYR A 116 -6.06 -3.27 3.38
CA TYR A 116 -5.05 -2.57 2.57
C TYR A 116 -4.19 -1.66 3.45
N VAL A 117 -2.92 -1.98 3.57
CA VAL A 117 -1.95 -1.18 4.34
C VAL A 117 -1.16 -0.28 3.40
N MET A 118 -1.24 1.03 3.63
CA MET A 118 -0.71 2.04 2.70
C MET A 118 0.04 3.16 3.43
N ASP A 119 0.98 3.84 2.76
CA ASP A 119 1.61 5.05 3.30
C ASP A 119 0.65 6.26 3.23
N ARG A 120 1.04 7.32 3.92
CA ARG A 120 0.35 8.62 3.92
C ARG A 120 0.29 9.28 2.53
N ALA A 121 1.10 8.85 1.57
CA ALA A 121 1.03 9.30 0.19
C ALA A 121 -0.32 8.94 -0.45
N TYR A 122 -0.94 7.85 0.02
CA TYR A 122 -2.24 7.37 -0.44
C TYR A 122 -3.42 7.96 0.34
N LEU A 123 -3.18 8.92 1.26
CA LEU A 123 -4.25 9.56 2.03
C LEU A 123 -5.02 10.55 1.16
N ASP A 124 -6.11 10.06 0.59
CA ASP A 124 -7.13 10.81 -0.15
C ASP A 124 -8.51 10.33 0.34
N PHE A 125 -9.30 11.25 0.88
CA PHE A 125 -10.53 10.87 1.58
C PHE A 125 -11.62 10.35 0.65
N GLN A 126 -11.71 10.86 -0.57
CA GLN A 126 -12.68 10.38 -1.55
C GLN A 126 -12.38 8.95 -1.97
N ARG A 127 -11.11 8.64 -2.28
CA ARG A 127 -10.69 7.29 -2.66
C ARG A 127 -10.79 6.30 -1.50
N LEU A 128 -10.41 6.72 -0.29
CA LEU A 128 -10.58 5.91 0.91
C LEU A 128 -12.05 5.63 1.23
N TYR A 129 -12.94 6.59 0.92
CA TYR A 129 -14.37 6.38 1.08
C TYR A 129 -14.92 5.40 0.04
N GLN A 130 -14.42 5.47 -1.20
CA GLN A 130 -14.76 4.46 -2.21
C GLN A 130 -14.35 3.06 -1.76
N MET A 131 -13.13 2.87 -1.27
CA MET A 131 -12.69 1.58 -0.69
C MET A 131 -13.61 1.13 0.45
N HIS A 132 -14.05 2.06 1.31
CA HIS A 132 -15.00 1.76 2.39
C HIS A 132 -16.35 1.30 1.84
N GLN A 133 -16.88 1.95 0.81
CA GLN A 133 -18.14 1.55 0.15
C GLN A 133 -18.01 0.18 -0.54
N ASP A 134 -16.84 -0.15 -1.05
CA ASP A 134 -16.49 -1.45 -1.64
C ASP A 134 -16.22 -2.52 -0.56
N LEU A 135 -16.54 -2.23 0.72
CA LEU A 135 -16.35 -3.10 1.88
C LEU A 135 -14.89 -3.50 2.15
N ALA A 136 -13.93 -2.77 1.60
CA ALA A 136 -12.52 -2.97 1.90
C ALA A 136 -12.11 -2.19 3.15
N ILE A 137 -11.11 -2.72 3.83
CA ILE A 137 -10.53 -2.11 5.03
C ILE A 137 -9.22 -1.45 4.64
N PHE A 138 -8.97 -0.24 5.11
CA PHE A 138 -7.69 0.41 4.93
C PHE A 138 -7.01 0.74 6.26
N VAL A 139 -5.69 0.71 6.26
CA VAL A 139 -4.83 1.21 7.33
C VAL A 139 -3.77 2.12 6.71
N THR A 140 -3.83 3.41 7.03
CA THR A 140 -2.89 4.40 6.50
C THR A 140 -2.38 5.33 7.58
N ARG A 141 -1.32 6.10 7.29
CA ARG A 141 -0.84 7.15 8.22
C ARG A 141 -1.58 8.45 8.00
N SER A 142 -1.94 9.08 9.11
CA SER A 142 -2.46 10.45 9.10
C SER A 142 -1.37 11.47 8.73
N LYS A 143 -1.74 12.52 8.01
CA LYS A 143 -0.92 13.73 7.87
C LYS A 143 -1.09 14.60 9.12
N THR A 144 -0.09 15.37 9.49
CA THR A 144 -0.10 16.22 10.70
C THR A 144 -1.20 17.29 10.68
N ASN A 145 -1.58 17.74 9.51
CA ASN A 145 -2.60 18.77 9.27
C ASN A 145 -3.99 18.22 8.94
N THR A 146 -4.22 16.92 9.16
CA THR A 146 -5.54 16.32 8.92
C THR A 146 -6.53 16.82 9.96
N GLY A 147 -7.52 17.60 9.52
CA GLY A 147 -8.58 18.12 10.37
C GLY A 147 -9.56 17.01 10.80
N LEU A 148 -9.42 16.53 12.03
CA LEU A 148 -10.24 15.47 12.60
C LEU A 148 -10.75 15.87 13.98
N ARG A 149 -12.06 15.79 14.20
CA ARG A 149 -12.70 15.99 15.50
C ARG A 149 -12.93 14.64 16.19
N ARG A 150 -12.44 14.52 17.41
CA ARG A 150 -12.67 13.35 18.25
C ARG A 150 -14.12 13.31 18.72
N LEU A 151 -14.75 12.14 18.56
CA LEU A 151 -16.05 11.83 19.12
C LEU A 151 -15.92 11.04 20.42
N TYR A 152 -15.04 10.03 20.44
CA TYR A 152 -14.87 9.11 21.55
C TYR A 152 -13.41 8.68 21.68
N SER A 153 -12.99 8.33 22.92
CA SER A 153 -11.70 7.72 23.20
C SER A 153 -11.91 6.38 23.87
N HIS A 154 -11.32 5.34 23.27
CA HIS A 154 -11.33 3.98 23.81
C HIS A 154 -10.22 3.83 24.86
N LYS A 155 -10.41 2.91 25.81
CA LYS A 155 -9.37 2.53 26.76
C LYS A 155 -8.21 1.87 25.99
N VAL A 156 -6.99 2.18 26.38
CA VAL A 156 -5.78 1.61 25.79
C VAL A 156 -4.81 1.19 26.92
N ASP A 157 -4.09 0.12 26.66
CA ASP A 157 -2.92 -0.23 27.46
C ASP A 157 -1.70 0.51 26.89
N LYS A 158 -1.20 1.48 27.65
CA LYS A 158 -0.04 2.29 27.25
C LYS A 158 1.28 1.52 27.27
N ALA A 159 1.33 0.39 28.00
CA ALA A 159 2.52 -0.47 28.05
C ALA A 159 2.81 -1.11 26.67
N THR A 160 1.77 -1.34 25.86
CA THR A 160 1.90 -1.87 24.49
C THR A 160 2.46 -0.87 23.48
N GLY A 161 2.65 0.39 23.87
CA GLY A 161 3.04 1.47 22.96
C GLY A 161 1.85 2.26 22.39
N VAL A 162 0.61 1.77 22.49
CA VAL A 162 -0.59 2.48 22.07
C VAL A 162 -0.83 3.65 23.00
N ARG A 163 -0.82 4.89 22.48
CA ARG A 163 -0.98 6.12 23.26
C ARG A 163 -2.43 6.58 23.35
N TYR A 164 -3.17 6.41 22.26
CA TYR A 164 -4.62 6.58 22.22
C TYR A 164 -5.24 5.77 21.08
N ASP A 165 -6.52 5.49 21.24
CA ASP A 165 -7.43 4.92 20.25
C ASP A 165 -8.73 5.72 20.28
N GLN A 166 -9.14 6.29 19.16
CA GLN A 166 -10.20 7.29 19.11
C GLN A 166 -11.10 7.09 17.89
N THR A 167 -12.40 7.23 18.10
CA THR A 167 -13.35 7.45 17.01
C THR A 167 -13.37 8.93 16.67
N VAL A 168 -13.20 9.25 15.39
CA VAL A 168 -13.09 10.62 14.88
C VAL A 168 -13.96 10.82 13.65
N VAL A 169 -14.24 12.09 13.32
CA VAL A 169 -14.88 12.50 12.06
C VAL A 169 -14.07 13.62 11.42
N PRO A 170 -14.03 13.69 10.08
CA PRO A 170 -13.45 14.83 9.37
C PRO A 170 -14.16 16.15 9.71
N THR A 171 -13.42 17.26 9.75
CA THR A 171 -13.95 18.60 10.08
C THR A 171 -13.90 19.58 8.92
N GLY A 172 -12.97 19.43 7.98
CA GLY A 172 -12.88 20.28 6.79
C GLY A 172 -14.09 20.10 5.89
N PHE A 173 -14.59 21.18 5.30
CA PHE A 173 -15.78 21.16 4.44
C PHE A 173 -15.67 20.09 3.33
N TYR A 174 -14.59 20.10 2.56
CA TYR A 174 -14.35 19.11 1.50
C TYR A 174 -14.10 17.71 2.06
N THR A 175 -13.23 17.60 3.05
CA THR A 175 -12.90 16.30 3.67
C THR A 175 -14.11 15.60 4.26
N LYS A 176 -15.03 16.36 4.87
CA LYS A 176 -16.28 15.80 5.40
C LYS A 176 -17.24 15.36 4.30
N LYS A 177 -17.24 16.06 3.16
CA LYS A 177 -18.02 15.66 1.98
C LYS A 177 -17.46 14.39 1.36
N ASP A 178 -16.12 14.32 1.24
CA ASP A 178 -15.41 13.21 0.61
C ASP A 178 -15.43 11.94 1.48
N TYR A 179 -15.47 12.10 2.82
CA TYR A 179 -15.58 10.99 3.79
C TYR A 179 -16.57 11.37 4.89
N PRO A 180 -17.88 11.11 4.72
CA PRO A 180 -18.91 11.51 5.68
C PRO A 180 -18.96 10.65 6.94
N ASP A 181 -18.38 9.45 6.89
CA ASP A 181 -18.45 8.46 7.96
C ASP A 181 -17.40 8.64 9.05
N LYS A 182 -17.51 7.83 10.09
CA LYS A 182 -16.56 7.78 11.19
C LYS A 182 -15.29 7.08 10.75
N LEU A 183 -14.17 7.54 11.30
CA LEU A 183 -12.86 6.93 11.18
C LEU A 183 -12.32 6.59 12.57
N ARG A 184 -11.43 5.64 12.65
CA ARG A 184 -10.66 5.31 13.83
C ARG A 184 -9.26 5.89 13.69
N ARG A 185 -8.79 6.60 14.72
CA ARG A 185 -7.47 7.21 14.81
C ARG A 185 -6.70 6.61 15.96
N ILE A 186 -5.58 5.98 15.67
CA ILE A 186 -4.73 5.30 16.66
C ILE A 186 -3.37 5.99 16.67
N LYS A 187 -2.85 6.33 17.88
CA LYS A 187 -1.47 6.77 18.05
C LYS A 187 -0.67 5.68 18.72
N TYR A 188 0.38 5.28 18.06
CA TYR A 188 1.32 4.26 18.52
C TYR A 188 2.72 4.84 18.62
N PHE A 189 3.43 4.53 19.70
CA PHE A 189 4.84 4.86 19.87
C PHE A 189 5.69 3.62 19.62
N ASP A 190 6.48 3.69 18.57
CA ASP A 190 7.42 2.65 18.19
C ASP A 190 8.73 2.88 18.96
N ALA A 191 9.00 2.02 19.95
CA ALA A 191 10.19 2.14 20.80
C ALA A 191 11.50 1.86 20.03
N GLU A 192 11.46 0.96 19.04
CA GLU A 192 12.62 0.63 18.21
C GLU A 192 13.05 1.83 17.35
N LYS A 193 12.06 2.56 16.81
CA LYS A 193 12.29 3.74 15.94
C LYS A 193 12.32 5.04 16.72
N GLY A 194 12.05 5.03 18.03
CA GLY A 194 12.01 6.20 18.90
C GLY A 194 11.00 7.28 18.49
N ARG A 195 9.92 6.91 17.77
CA ARG A 195 8.94 7.87 17.22
C ARG A 195 7.50 7.39 17.29
N ALA A 196 6.58 8.36 17.27
CA ALA A 196 5.15 8.08 17.26
C ALA A 196 4.59 8.13 15.83
N PHE A 197 3.65 7.21 15.57
CA PHE A 197 2.84 7.17 14.36
C PHE A 197 1.38 7.42 14.70
N ILE A 198 0.65 8.02 13.78
CA ILE A 198 -0.80 8.18 13.85
C ILE A 198 -1.40 7.47 12.65
N PHE A 199 -2.23 6.46 12.92
CA PHE A 199 -2.92 5.68 11.91
C PHE A 199 -4.37 6.11 11.78
N LEU A 200 -4.90 6.03 10.57
CA LEU A 200 -6.32 6.15 10.25
C LEU A 200 -6.79 4.86 9.60
N THR A 201 -7.98 4.41 9.98
CA THR A 201 -8.60 3.20 9.46
C THR A 201 -10.12 3.29 9.57
N ASN A 202 -10.84 2.53 8.73
CA ASN A 202 -12.25 2.24 8.89
C ASN A 202 -12.52 0.94 9.68
N GLN A 203 -11.46 0.30 10.24
CA GLN A 203 -11.55 -0.92 11.05
C GLN A 203 -11.74 -0.57 12.52
N PHE A 204 -12.87 -1.00 13.10
CA PHE A 204 -13.24 -0.71 14.50
C PHE A 204 -13.18 -1.92 15.42
N THR A 205 -13.08 -3.14 14.90
CA THR A 205 -13.17 -4.38 15.70
C THR A 205 -11.81 -4.92 16.12
N LEU A 206 -10.79 -4.81 15.27
CA LEU A 206 -9.45 -5.29 15.59
C LEU A 206 -8.80 -4.48 16.74
N PRO A 207 -7.98 -5.10 17.59
CA PRO A 207 -7.22 -4.39 18.62
C PRO A 207 -6.35 -3.28 18.02
N ALA A 208 -6.18 -2.17 18.76
CA ALA A 208 -5.36 -1.03 18.32
C ALA A 208 -3.89 -1.42 18.09
N LEU A 209 -3.38 -2.37 18.86
CA LEU A 209 -2.03 -2.91 18.69
C LEU A 209 -1.92 -3.63 17.34
N THR A 210 -2.86 -4.52 17.01
CA THR A 210 -2.90 -5.24 15.73
C THR A 210 -2.91 -4.29 14.53
N ILE A 211 -3.67 -3.20 14.58
CA ILE A 211 -3.63 -2.16 13.52
C ILE A 211 -2.23 -1.54 13.39
N SER A 212 -1.54 -1.35 14.50
CA SER A 212 -0.17 -0.80 14.49
C SER A 212 0.84 -1.79 13.92
N GLU A 213 0.69 -3.07 14.22
CA GLU A 213 1.50 -4.18 13.71
C GLU A 213 1.25 -4.41 12.21
N LEU A 214 0.00 -4.38 11.76
CA LEU A 214 -0.36 -4.40 10.34
C LEU A 214 0.39 -3.31 9.56
N TYR A 215 0.46 -2.11 10.10
CA TYR A 215 1.20 -1.05 9.43
C TYR A 215 2.71 -1.33 9.35
N ARG A 216 3.29 -2.06 10.29
CA ARG A 216 4.71 -2.49 10.24
C ARG A 216 4.96 -3.47 9.10
N CYS A 217 4.00 -4.33 8.77
CA CYS A 217 4.11 -5.29 7.67
C CYS A 217 4.25 -4.62 6.29
N ARG A 218 3.86 -3.35 6.14
CA ARG A 218 4.04 -2.58 4.90
C ARG A 218 5.50 -2.51 4.42
N TRP A 219 6.47 -2.65 5.33
CA TRP A 219 7.89 -2.60 4.98
C TRP A 219 8.41 -3.89 4.32
N ARG A 220 7.55 -4.84 4.02
CA ARG A 220 7.89 -6.04 3.24
C ARG A 220 7.85 -5.80 1.71
N VAL A 221 7.26 -4.69 1.26
CA VAL A 221 7.18 -4.28 -0.17
C VAL A 221 8.50 -3.68 -0.63
#